data_5419c5c5c9166be75fda69757fe00574
#
_entry.id   5419c5c5c9166be75fda69757fe00574
#
_cell.length_a   1.000
_cell.length_b   1.000
_cell.length_c   1.000
_cell.angle_alpha   90.00
_cell.angle_beta   90.00
_cell.angle_gamma   90.00
#
_symmetry.space_group_name_H-M   'P 1'
#
loop_
_entity.id
_entity.type
_entity.pdbx_description
1 polymer ?
#
loop_
_entity_poly.entity_id
_entity_poly.type
_entity_poly.pdbx_seq_one_letter_code
_entity_poly.pdbx_strand_id
1 'polypeptide(L)'
;MRFGAGKVVAIMGGSGMGKTTILKLIGGLLTPLSGTVSIGGEQLDTTNDRALYRMRKRMGMLFQFGALFTDLSVFDNVAFPLREQTELDEQTIRDLVLMKLNAVGLRGAASLMPSEISGGMGRRVALARAIALDPALIMYDEPFAGLDPISMGLTARLIRNLNDALRATSIIVTHDVAETFEIADYVYMLSSRRIVAQGTPAELTASTDPYVRQFINGLPDGPVAFHYPAAPLAEDFGGQP
;
A
#
# COMPACT_ATOMS: atom_id res chain seq x y z
N MET A 1 -9.13 -9.51 -10.01
CA MET A 1 -9.54 -8.58 -8.94
C MET A 1 -10.28 -7.40 -9.53
N ARG A 2 -11.23 -6.82 -8.80
CA ARG A 2 -11.89 -5.57 -9.15
C ARG A 2 -11.80 -4.61 -7.98
N PHE A 3 -11.43 -3.37 -8.23
CA PHE A 3 -11.30 -2.33 -7.21
C PHE A 3 -12.35 -1.26 -7.48
N GLY A 4 -13.30 -1.10 -6.55
CA GLY A 4 -14.38 -0.12 -6.68
C GLY A 4 -13.83 1.31 -6.62
N ALA A 5 -14.36 2.20 -7.48
CA ALA A 5 -13.97 3.61 -7.46
C ALA A 5 -14.29 4.26 -6.11
N GLY A 6 -13.36 5.04 -5.59
CA GLY A 6 -13.49 5.73 -4.30
C GLY A 6 -13.46 4.82 -3.07
N LYS A 7 -13.13 3.53 -3.22
CA LYS A 7 -13.09 2.56 -2.13
C LYS A 7 -11.67 2.33 -1.62
N VAL A 8 -11.55 1.97 -0.37
CA VAL A 8 -10.34 1.41 0.22
C VAL A 8 -10.42 -0.11 0.10
N VAL A 9 -9.56 -0.68 -0.73
CA VAL A 9 -9.50 -2.13 -0.96
C VAL A 9 -8.15 -2.67 -0.50
N ALA A 10 -8.18 -3.67 0.36
CA ALA A 10 -6.97 -4.31 0.85
C ALA A 10 -6.67 -5.62 0.10
N ILE A 11 -5.39 -5.90 -0.08
CA ILE A 11 -4.85 -7.18 -0.53
C ILE A 11 -3.99 -7.71 0.61
N MET A 12 -4.45 -8.76 1.27
CA MET A 12 -3.82 -9.32 2.46
C MET A 12 -3.25 -10.72 2.19
N GLY A 13 -2.31 -11.13 3.00
CA GLY A 13 -1.67 -12.45 2.90
C GLY A 13 -0.27 -12.45 3.46
N GLY A 14 0.29 -13.64 3.66
CA GLY A 14 1.63 -13.82 4.18
C GLY A 14 2.74 -13.18 3.31
N SER A 15 3.96 -13.19 3.83
CA SER A 15 5.13 -12.74 3.06
C SER A 15 5.33 -13.62 1.81
N GLY A 16 5.81 -13.03 0.73
CA GLY A 16 6.07 -13.77 -0.52
C GLY A 16 4.85 -14.17 -1.34
N MET A 17 3.63 -13.83 -0.93
CA MET A 17 2.39 -14.19 -1.65
C MET A 17 2.14 -13.35 -2.92
N GLY A 18 3.04 -12.42 -3.28
CA GLY A 18 2.95 -11.64 -4.51
C GLY A 18 2.18 -10.31 -4.38
N LYS A 19 1.90 -9.84 -3.16
CA LYS A 19 1.19 -8.58 -2.91
C LYS A 19 1.84 -7.38 -3.61
N THR A 20 3.11 -7.12 -3.34
CA THR A 20 3.90 -6.04 -4.00
C THR A 20 3.99 -6.23 -5.53
N THR A 21 4.01 -7.48 -6.01
CA THR A 21 3.99 -7.77 -7.45
C THR A 21 2.70 -7.27 -8.10
N ILE A 22 1.56 -7.41 -7.43
CA ILE A 22 0.29 -6.87 -7.92
C ILE A 22 0.35 -5.34 -8.03
N LEU A 23 0.90 -4.64 -7.02
CA LEU A 23 1.09 -3.19 -7.12
C LEU A 23 2.01 -2.80 -8.28
N LYS A 24 3.09 -3.56 -8.50
CA LYS A 24 4.01 -3.33 -9.64
C LYS A 24 3.32 -3.54 -10.99
N LEU A 25 2.42 -4.51 -11.11
CA LEU A 25 1.61 -4.72 -12.30
C LEU A 25 0.62 -3.57 -12.52
N ILE A 26 -0.07 -3.11 -11.47
CA ILE A 26 -1.00 -1.98 -11.53
C ILE A 26 -0.27 -0.68 -11.89
N GLY A 27 0.91 -0.44 -11.31
CA GLY A 27 1.75 0.73 -11.61
C GLY A 27 2.50 0.64 -12.95
N GLY A 28 2.35 -0.46 -13.70
CA GLY A 28 3.02 -0.68 -14.98
C GLY A 28 4.54 -0.85 -14.87
N LEU A 29 5.06 -1.19 -13.69
CA LEU A 29 6.47 -1.51 -13.48
C LEU A 29 6.81 -2.94 -13.95
N LEU A 30 5.79 -3.77 -14.11
CA LEU A 30 5.88 -5.11 -14.66
C LEU A 30 4.78 -5.29 -15.71
N THR A 31 5.11 -5.97 -16.79
CA THR A 31 4.14 -6.40 -17.80
C THR A 31 3.56 -7.76 -17.41
N PRO A 32 2.23 -7.94 -17.41
CA PRO A 32 1.65 -9.24 -17.11
C PRO A 32 1.98 -10.25 -18.22
N LEU A 33 2.31 -11.49 -17.85
CA LEU A 33 2.53 -12.58 -18.80
C LEU A 33 1.25 -12.96 -19.55
N SER A 34 0.10 -12.77 -18.91
CA SER A 34 -1.24 -12.98 -19.48
C SER A 34 -2.26 -12.11 -18.77
N GLY A 35 -3.38 -11.85 -19.45
CA GLY A 35 -4.42 -10.95 -18.93
C GLY A 35 -4.08 -9.48 -19.13
N THR A 36 -4.91 -8.61 -18.55
CA THR A 36 -4.83 -7.15 -18.71
C THR A 36 -5.05 -6.44 -17.38
N VAL A 37 -4.49 -5.25 -17.26
CA VAL A 37 -4.77 -4.29 -16.19
C VAL A 37 -5.51 -3.11 -16.81
N SER A 38 -6.64 -2.71 -16.22
CA SER A 38 -7.39 -1.53 -16.66
C SER A 38 -7.65 -0.61 -15.48
N ILE A 39 -7.51 0.70 -15.69
CA ILE A 39 -7.68 1.74 -14.67
C ILE A 39 -8.62 2.81 -15.22
N GLY A 40 -9.74 3.02 -14.56
CA GLY A 40 -10.76 3.97 -15.03
C GLY A 40 -11.32 3.64 -16.42
N GLY A 41 -11.38 2.35 -16.78
CA GLY A 41 -11.82 1.86 -18.08
C GLY A 41 -10.76 1.89 -19.20
N GLU A 42 -9.58 2.46 -18.95
CA GLU A 42 -8.46 2.49 -19.89
C GLU A 42 -7.49 1.33 -19.59
N GLN A 43 -7.15 0.55 -20.62
CA GLN A 43 -6.19 -0.54 -20.48
C GLN A 43 -4.77 0.03 -20.34
N LEU A 44 -4.03 -0.48 -19.35
CA LEU A 44 -2.64 -0.14 -19.14
C LEU A 44 -1.78 -0.77 -20.26
N ASP A 45 -1.16 0.09 -21.06
CA ASP A 45 -0.20 -0.31 -22.08
C ASP A 45 1.23 -0.04 -21.59
N THR A 46 1.95 -1.09 -21.24
CA THR A 46 3.34 -1.00 -20.76
C THR A 46 4.37 -0.91 -21.90
N THR A 47 3.94 -0.99 -23.16
CA THR A 47 4.81 -0.84 -24.33
C THR A 47 4.83 0.58 -24.88
N ASN A 48 3.87 1.42 -24.46
CA ASN A 48 3.75 2.81 -24.87
C ASN A 48 4.11 3.76 -23.71
N ASP A 49 5.34 4.24 -23.68
CA ASP A 49 5.85 5.10 -22.61
C ASP A 49 4.99 6.35 -22.37
N ARG A 50 4.48 6.98 -23.44
CA ARG A 50 3.66 8.19 -23.31
C ARG A 50 2.31 7.89 -22.66
N ALA A 51 1.67 6.78 -23.03
CA ALA A 51 0.42 6.34 -22.42
C ALA A 51 0.64 5.96 -20.97
N LEU A 52 1.70 5.21 -20.69
CA LEU A 52 2.09 4.81 -19.35
C LEU A 52 2.38 6.01 -18.44
N TYR A 53 3.10 7.01 -18.96
CA TYR A 53 3.41 8.24 -18.20
C TYR A 53 2.14 9.03 -17.85
N ARG A 54 1.22 9.19 -18.81
CA ARG A 54 -0.08 9.83 -18.56
C ARG A 54 -0.90 9.11 -17.50
N MET A 55 -0.90 7.76 -17.56
CA MET A 55 -1.60 6.94 -16.57
C MET A 55 -0.99 7.11 -15.17
N ARG A 56 0.34 7.08 -15.06
CA ARG A 56 1.07 7.24 -13.80
C ARG A 56 0.86 8.60 -13.14
N LYS A 57 0.64 9.67 -13.89
CA LYS A 57 0.25 10.98 -13.33
C LYS A 57 -1.02 10.95 -12.49
N ARG A 58 -1.89 9.98 -12.75
CA ARG A 58 -3.16 9.77 -12.04
C ARG A 58 -3.04 8.79 -10.87
N MET A 59 -1.81 8.31 -10.59
CA MET A 59 -1.52 7.35 -9.55
C MET A 59 -0.56 7.94 -8.52
N GLY A 60 -0.84 7.70 -7.24
CA GLY A 60 0.10 7.91 -6.15
C GLY A 60 0.58 6.58 -5.62
N MET A 61 1.80 6.53 -5.12
CA MET A 61 2.35 5.33 -4.48
C MET A 61 3.11 5.67 -3.23
N LEU A 62 2.73 5.02 -2.13
CA LEU A 62 3.49 4.96 -0.89
C LEU A 62 4.28 3.65 -0.86
N PHE A 63 5.60 3.75 -0.93
CA PHE A 63 6.51 2.61 -0.83
C PHE A 63 6.73 2.20 0.63
N GLN A 64 7.07 0.94 0.85
CA GLN A 64 7.21 0.29 2.16
C GLN A 64 8.00 1.11 3.21
N PHE A 65 9.08 1.79 2.85
CA PHE A 65 9.85 2.62 3.76
C PHE A 65 9.78 4.12 3.42
N GLY A 66 8.71 4.54 2.72
CA GLY A 66 8.51 5.92 2.30
C GLY A 66 9.36 6.34 1.11
N ALA A 67 10.58 5.81 0.95
CA ALA A 67 11.51 6.11 -0.14
C ALA A 67 11.66 7.62 -0.40
N LEU A 68 11.90 8.40 0.67
CA LEU A 68 12.18 9.83 0.56
C LEU A 68 13.55 10.06 -0.11
N PHE A 69 13.65 11.12 -0.87
CA PHE A 69 14.94 11.66 -1.31
C PHE A 69 15.66 12.23 -0.10
N THR A 70 16.79 11.68 0.24
CA THR A 70 17.53 12.00 1.47
C THR A 70 18.25 13.35 1.43
N ASP A 71 18.48 13.85 0.23
CA ASP A 71 19.13 15.13 -0.10
C ASP A 71 18.13 16.28 -0.35
N LEU A 72 16.84 16.00 -0.25
CA LEU A 72 15.76 16.98 -0.37
C LEU A 72 15.06 17.20 0.98
N SER A 73 14.68 18.46 1.24
CA SER A 73 13.87 18.80 2.40
C SER A 73 12.50 18.08 2.39
N VAL A 74 11.79 18.09 3.51
CA VAL A 74 10.40 17.64 3.59
C VAL A 74 9.53 18.35 2.55
N PHE A 75 9.71 19.67 2.42
CA PHE A 75 9.01 20.47 1.42
C PHE A 75 9.33 20.00 0.00
N ASP A 76 10.61 19.87 -0.34
CA ASP A 76 11.04 19.53 -1.70
C ASP A 76 10.67 18.09 -2.08
N ASN A 77 10.65 17.16 -1.12
CA ASN A 77 10.12 15.83 -1.35
C ASN A 77 8.67 15.87 -1.84
N VAL A 78 7.82 16.72 -1.25
CA VAL A 78 6.42 16.85 -1.66
C VAL A 78 6.26 17.71 -2.91
N ALA A 79 7.11 18.71 -3.10
CA ALA A 79 7.14 19.57 -4.29
C ALA A 79 7.59 18.82 -5.55
N PHE A 80 8.46 17.82 -5.38
CA PHE A 80 9.10 17.12 -6.49
C PHE A 80 8.12 16.66 -7.59
N PRO A 81 7.04 15.89 -7.32
CA PRO A 81 6.11 15.49 -8.37
C PRO A 81 5.36 16.67 -9.00
N LEU A 82 5.14 17.76 -8.29
CA LEU A 82 4.50 18.95 -8.84
C LEU A 82 5.41 19.65 -9.84
N ARG A 83 6.69 19.87 -9.50
CA ARG A 83 7.69 20.46 -10.39
C ARG A 83 7.94 19.62 -11.64
N GLU A 84 8.03 18.31 -11.48
CA GLU A 84 8.34 17.38 -12.59
C GLU A 84 7.16 17.15 -13.55
N GLN A 85 5.91 17.32 -13.08
CA GLN A 85 4.77 16.86 -13.84
C GLN A 85 3.74 17.95 -14.18
N THR A 86 3.99 19.18 -13.72
CA THR A 86 3.11 20.34 -13.98
C THR A 86 3.91 21.55 -14.43
N GLU A 87 3.23 22.54 -14.99
CA GLU A 87 3.80 23.84 -15.34
C GLU A 87 3.38 24.94 -14.35
N LEU A 88 3.09 24.56 -13.09
CA LEU A 88 2.69 25.47 -12.05
C LEU A 88 3.87 26.35 -11.63
N ASP A 89 3.59 27.60 -11.30
CA ASP A 89 4.57 28.51 -10.72
C ASP A 89 4.94 28.09 -9.27
N GLU A 90 6.11 28.51 -8.82
CA GLU A 90 6.64 28.13 -7.50
C GLU A 90 5.76 28.61 -6.33
N GLN A 91 5.02 29.72 -6.49
CA GLN A 91 4.11 30.17 -5.44
C GLN A 91 2.92 29.22 -5.30
N THR A 92 2.35 28.80 -6.41
CA THR A 92 1.26 27.80 -6.43
C THR A 92 1.74 26.45 -5.88
N ILE A 93 2.93 26.00 -6.29
CA ILE A 93 3.56 24.78 -5.77
C ILE A 93 3.73 24.87 -4.26
N ARG A 94 4.26 26.00 -3.76
CA ARG A 94 4.42 26.22 -2.32
C ARG A 94 3.11 26.08 -1.56
N ASP A 95 2.05 26.68 -2.04
CA ASP A 95 0.76 26.66 -1.35
C ASP A 95 0.15 25.25 -1.37
N LEU A 96 0.24 24.54 -2.48
CA LEU A 96 -0.18 23.13 -2.59
C LEU A 96 0.62 22.23 -1.64
N VAL A 97 1.95 22.36 -1.61
CA VAL A 97 2.81 21.58 -0.71
C VAL A 97 2.44 21.80 0.75
N LEU A 98 2.25 23.06 1.15
CA LEU A 98 1.85 23.37 2.53
C LEU A 98 0.49 22.81 2.88
N MET A 99 -0.48 22.79 1.93
CA MET A 99 -1.77 22.13 2.10
C MET A 99 -1.60 20.61 2.29
N LYS A 100 -0.79 19.94 1.45
CA LYS A 100 -0.55 18.49 1.57
C LYS A 100 0.17 18.13 2.87
N LEU A 101 1.17 18.92 3.27
CA LEU A 101 1.86 18.76 4.55
C LEU A 101 0.93 19.00 5.74
N ASN A 102 0.01 19.96 5.63
CA ASN A 102 -1.00 20.20 6.65
C ASN A 102 -1.97 19.01 6.78
N ALA A 103 -2.38 18.40 5.67
CA ALA A 103 -3.25 17.22 5.66
C ALA A 103 -2.64 16.02 6.39
N VAL A 104 -1.31 15.90 6.41
CA VAL A 104 -0.58 14.85 7.14
C VAL A 104 -0.01 15.32 8.48
N GLY A 105 -0.35 16.56 8.92
CA GLY A 105 0.06 17.12 10.20
C GLY A 105 1.55 17.51 10.29
N LEU A 106 2.19 17.82 9.16
CA LEU A 106 3.65 18.08 9.09
C LEU A 106 4.01 19.45 8.49
N ARG A 107 3.05 20.39 8.40
CA ARG A 107 3.34 21.71 7.84
C ARG A 107 4.50 22.43 8.55
N GLY A 108 4.60 22.30 9.87
CA GLY A 108 5.69 22.90 10.65
C GLY A 108 7.07 22.26 10.45
N ALA A 109 7.13 21.09 9.79
CA ALA A 109 8.38 20.38 9.50
C ALA A 109 8.87 20.59 8.07
N ALA A 110 8.28 21.53 7.31
CA ALA A 110 8.54 21.70 5.88
C ALA A 110 10.03 21.92 5.54
N SER A 111 10.77 22.65 6.36
CA SER A 111 12.19 22.95 6.15
C SER A 111 13.16 21.88 6.64
N LEU A 112 12.67 20.86 7.37
CA LEU A 112 13.52 19.81 7.92
C LEU A 112 13.98 18.84 6.81
N MET A 113 15.12 18.21 7.07
CA MET A 113 15.66 17.13 6.23
C MET A 113 15.10 15.77 6.71
N PRO A 114 15.07 14.74 5.85
CA PRO A 114 14.67 13.40 6.26
C PRO A 114 15.44 12.82 7.43
N SER A 115 16.69 13.22 7.63
CA SER A 115 17.54 12.84 8.77
C SER A 115 17.13 13.49 10.09
N GLU A 116 16.32 14.54 10.06
CA GLU A 116 15.88 15.30 11.24
C GLU A 116 14.47 14.92 11.71
N ILE A 117 13.81 13.99 11.02
CA ILE A 117 12.45 13.57 11.33
C ILE A 117 12.38 12.08 11.72
N SER A 118 11.38 11.71 12.50
CA SER A 118 11.17 10.30 12.87
C SER A 118 10.71 9.46 11.67
N GLY A 119 10.88 8.13 11.75
CA GLY A 119 10.40 7.22 10.69
C GLY A 119 8.90 7.34 10.40
N GLY A 120 8.07 7.54 11.43
CA GLY A 120 6.64 7.79 11.28
C GLY A 120 6.34 9.13 10.61
N MET A 121 7.13 10.18 10.91
CA MET A 121 7.04 11.46 10.19
C MET A 121 7.45 11.29 8.71
N GLY A 122 8.55 10.59 8.45
CA GLY A 122 9.02 10.31 7.09
C GLY A 122 7.96 9.59 6.25
N ARG A 123 7.25 8.63 6.84
CA ARG A 123 6.14 7.95 6.16
C ARG A 123 4.98 8.89 5.82
N ARG A 124 4.64 9.81 6.72
CA ARG A 124 3.62 10.84 6.45
C ARG A 124 4.06 11.85 5.39
N VAL A 125 5.33 12.20 5.32
CA VAL A 125 5.89 13.01 4.21
C VAL A 125 5.77 12.26 2.88
N ALA A 126 6.12 10.96 2.85
CA ALA A 126 5.98 10.15 1.66
C ALA A 126 4.51 10.01 1.21
N LEU A 127 3.58 9.97 2.17
CA LEU A 127 2.15 10.02 1.88
C LEU A 127 1.73 11.38 1.29
N ALA A 128 2.18 12.49 1.85
CA ALA A 128 1.94 13.83 1.28
C ALA A 128 2.47 13.93 -0.16
N ARG A 129 3.65 13.38 -0.44
CA ARG A 129 4.23 13.28 -1.79
C ARG A 129 3.36 12.42 -2.71
N ALA A 130 2.87 11.28 -2.24
CA ALA A 130 2.03 10.38 -3.03
C ALA A 130 0.70 11.03 -3.46
N ILE A 131 0.17 11.96 -2.67
CA ILE A 131 -1.08 12.68 -2.96
C ILE A 131 -0.86 14.09 -3.55
N ALA A 132 0.37 14.47 -3.87
CA ALA A 132 0.68 15.84 -4.32
C ALA A 132 -0.09 16.25 -5.58
N LEU A 133 -0.30 15.32 -6.51
CA LEU A 133 -1.00 15.51 -7.79
C LEU A 133 -2.51 15.20 -7.73
N ASP A 134 -3.12 15.03 -6.56
CA ASP A 134 -4.52 14.62 -6.39
C ASP A 134 -4.88 13.37 -7.24
N PRO A 135 -4.18 12.25 -7.04
CA PRO A 135 -4.33 11.07 -7.88
C PRO A 135 -5.70 10.42 -7.70
N ALA A 136 -6.22 9.82 -8.80
CA ALA A 136 -7.46 9.03 -8.77
C ALA A 136 -7.28 7.64 -8.15
N LEU A 137 -6.03 7.14 -8.12
CA LEU A 137 -5.64 5.86 -7.53
C LEU A 137 -4.43 6.06 -6.62
N ILE A 138 -4.52 5.55 -5.39
CA ILE A 138 -3.40 5.56 -4.46
C ILE A 138 -3.09 4.12 -4.06
N MET A 139 -1.83 3.74 -4.20
CA MET A 139 -1.31 2.43 -3.83
C MET A 139 -0.43 2.54 -2.59
N TYR A 140 -0.63 1.64 -1.64
CA TYR A 140 0.10 1.59 -0.38
C TYR A 140 0.77 0.22 -0.24
N ASP A 141 2.10 0.21 -0.19
CA ASP A 141 2.88 -1.02 0.00
C ASP A 141 3.34 -1.09 1.45
N GLU A 142 2.71 -1.98 2.24
CA GLU A 142 2.96 -2.22 3.67
C GLU A 142 2.99 -0.89 4.49
N PRO A 143 1.90 -0.10 4.50
CA PRO A 143 1.91 1.25 5.10
C PRO A 143 2.11 1.25 6.60
N PHE A 144 1.88 0.13 7.28
CA PHE A 144 1.98 0.02 8.74
C PHE A 144 3.30 -0.59 9.21
N ALA A 145 4.07 -1.22 8.32
CA ALA A 145 5.28 -1.98 8.68
C ALA A 145 6.30 -1.13 9.47
N GLY A 146 6.72 -1.64 10.64
CA GLY A 146 7.73 -1.00 11.48
C GLY A 146 7.27 0.26 12.23
N LEU A 147 5.98 0.52 12.30
CA LEU A 147 5.40 1.56 13.14
C LEU A 147 5.03 1.00 14.52
N ASP A 148 5.03 1.87 15.52
CA ASP A 148 4.43 1.57 16.82
C ASP A 148 2.90 1.57 16.72
N PRO A 149 2.17 0.94 17.66
CA PRO A 149 0.70 0.80 17.59
C PRO A 149 -0.05 2.13 17.46
N ILE A 150 0.41 3.20 18.11
CA ILE A 150 -0.23 4.52 18.02
C ILE A 150 -0.07 5.07 16.60
N SER A 151 1.16 4.99 16.05
CA SER A 151 1.48 5.45 14.70
C SER A 151 0.75 4.61 13.63
N MET A 152 0.52 3.31 13.86
CA MET A 152 -0.27 2.45 12.97
C MET A 152 -1.72 2.96 12.89
N GLY A 153 -2.40 3.13 14.01
CA GLY A 153 -3.77 3.64 14.06
C GLY A 153 -3.91 5.05 13.46
N LEU A 154 -2.93 5.94 13.72
CA LEU A 154 -2.90 7.27 13.08
C LEU A 154 -2.76 7.19 11.57
N THR A 155 -1.90 6.29 11.07
CA THR A 155 -1.68 6.09 9.63
C THR A 155 -2.94 5.51 8.97
N ALA A 156 -3.60 4.53 9.60
CA ALA A 156 -4.85 3.95 9.10
C ALA A 156 -5.93 5.04 8.96
N ARG A 157 -6.15 5.81 10.01
CA ARG A 157 -7.11 6.93 10.00
C ARG A 157 -6.76 7.96 8.93
N LEU A 158 -5.49 8.28 8.76
CA LEU A 158 -5.03 9.24 7.74
C LEU A 158 -5.31 8.72 6.33
N ILE A 159 -5.04 7.45 6.05
CA ILE A 159 -5.37 6.81 4.77
C ILE A 159 -6.88 6.90 4.49
N ARG A 160 -7.73 6.59 5.47
CA ARG A 160 -9.18 6.67 5.32
C ARG A 160 -9.64 8.11 5.04
N ASN A 161 -9.18 9.08 5.85
CA ASN A 161 -9.52 10.49 5.68
C ASN A 161 -9.11 11.05 4.31
N LEU A 162 -7.91 10.68 3.84
CA LEU A 162 -7.43 11.09 2.50
C LEU A 162 -8.24 10.44 1.39
N ASN A 163 -8.62 9.17 1.52
CA ASN A 163 -9.51 8.50 0.57
C ASN A 163 -10.85 9.22 0.46
N ASP A 164 -11.47 9.56 1.60
CA ASP A 164 -12.75 10.25 1.64
C ASP A 164 -12.67 11.68 1.07
N ALA A 165 -11.60 12.41 1.40
CA ALA A 165 -11.41 13.78 0.95
C ALA A 165 -11.11 13.87 -0.56
N LEU A 166 -10.27 12.98 -1.08
CA LEU A 166 -9.86 12.95 -2.49
C LEU A 166 -10.83 12.16 -3.37
N ARG A 167 -11.70 11.34 -2.77
CA ARG A 167 -12.54 10.35 -3.46
C ARG A 167 -11.71 9.42 -4.37
N ALA A 168 -10.44 9.23 -4.01
CA ALA A 168 -9.51 8.37 -4.73
C ALA A 168 -9.80 6.89 -4.41
N THR A 169 -9.48 6.00 -5.33
CA THR A 169 -9.43 4.57 -5.03
C THR A 169 -8.13 4.27 -4.30
N SER A 170 -8.20 3.60 -3.16
CA SER A 170 -7.03 3.20 -2.36
C SER A 170 -6.83 1.69 -2.43
N ILE A 171 -5.63 1.25 -2.81
CA ILE A 171 -5.24 -0.16 -2.79
C ILE A 171 -4.13 -0.33 -1.75
N ILE A 172 -4.40 -1.10 -0.70
CA ILE A 172 -3.45 -1.35 0.39
C ILE A 172 -2.97 -2.80 0.27
N VAL A 173 -1.67 -3.03 0.21
CA VAL A 173 -1.11 -4.36 0.42
C VAL A 173 -0.45 -4.41 1.78
N THR A 174 -0.86 -5.38 2.60
CA THR A 174 -0.38 -5.51 3.98
C THR A 174 -0.65 -6.90 4.55
N HIS A 175 -0.06 -7.17 5.70
CA HIS A 175 -0.38 -8.32 6.55
C HIS A 175 -1.00 -7.90 7.90
N ASP A 176 -1.14 -6.60 8.16
CA ASP A 176 -1.69 -6.04 9.40
C ASP A 176 -3.22 -6.06 9.35
N VAL A 177 -3.84 -6.93 10.14
CA VAL A 177 -5.29 -7.19 10.07
C VAL A 177 -6.09 -6.08 10.74
N ALA A 178 -5.75 -5.73 11.98
CA ALA A 178 -6.55 -4.84 12.82
C ALA A 178 -6.76 -3.48 12.14
N GLU A 179 -5.67 -2.79 11.79
CA GLU A 179 -5.70 -1.47 11.19
C GLU A 179 -6.38 -1.48 9.81
N THR A 180 -6.18 -2.58 9.06
CA THR A 180 -6.79 -2.72 7.75
C THR A 180 -8.29 -2.89 7.83
N PHE A 181 -8.78 -3.70 8.77
CA PHE A 181 -10.22 -3.97 8.93
C PHE A 181 -11.00 -2.74 9.42
N GLU A 182 -10.33 -1.81 10.11
CA GLU A 182 -10.95 -0.54 10.50
C GLU A 182 -11.25 0.39 9.31
N ILE A 183 -10.45 0.30 8.23
CA ILE A 183 -10.51 1.27 7.14
C ILE A 183 -10.91 0.71 5.79
N ALA A 184 -10.81 -0.61 5.58
CA ALA A 184 -11.09 -1.23 4.29
C ALA A 184 -12.59 -1.40 4.04
N ASP A 185 -13.03 -1.07 2.82
CA ASP A 185 -14.38 -1.39 2.33
C ASP A 185 -14.44 -2.84 1.83
N TYR A 186 -13.33 -3.37 1.33
CA TYR A 186 -13.26 -4.74 0.76
C TYR A 186 -11.84 -5.30 0.88
N VAL A 187 -11.73 -6.61 1.02
CA VAL A 187 -10.45 -7.31 1.22
C VAL A 187 -10.35 -8.51 0.30
N TYR A 188 -9.19 -8.67 -0.35
CA TYR A 188 -8.76 -9.88 -1.02
C TYR A 188 -7.70 -10.58 -0.17
N MET A 189 -7.88 -11.85 0.14
CA MET A 189 -6.89 -12.65 0.85
C MET A 189 -6.14 -13.56 -0.11
N LEU A 190 -4.82 -13.51 -0.04
CA LEU A 190 -3.92 -14.29 -0.89
C LEU A 190 -3.24 -15.41 -0.11
N SER A 191 -3.24 -16.59 -0.71
CA SER A 191 -2.39 -17.71 -0.30
C SER A 191 -1.92 -18.45 -1.55
N SER A 192 -0.70 -18.95 -1.55
CA SER A 192 -0.11 -19.68 -2.68
C SER A 192 -0.30 -18.96 -4.03
N ARG A 193 -0.18 -17.62 -4.01
CA ARG A 193 -0.32 -16.73 -5.18
C ARG A 193 -1.72 -16.76 -5.83
N ARG A 194 -2.74 -17.14 -5.07
CA ARG A 194 -4.14 -17.17 -5.50
C ARG A 194 -5.03 -16.43 -4.50
N ILE A 195 -6.16 -15.93 -4.96
CA ILE A 195 -7.20 -15.43 -4.08
C ILE A 195 -7.87 -16.63 -3.44
N VAL A 196 -7.77 -16.75 -2.11
CA VAL A 196 -8.40 -17.85 -1.34
C VAL A 196 -9.68 -17.40 -0.67
N ALA A 197 -9.79 -16.11 -0.34
CA ALA A 197 -11.03 -15.53 0.19
C ALA A 197 -11.12 -14.06 -0.23
N GLN A 198 -12.33 -13.52 -0.22
CA GLN A 198 -12.59 -12.11 -0.49
C GLN A 198 -13.94 -11.72 0.11
N GLY A 199 -14.07 -10.47 0.51
CA GLY A 199 -15.31 -9.95 1.10
C GLY A 199 -15.06 -8.65 1.85
N THR A 200 -16.09 -8.15 2.52
CA THR A 200 -15.96 -7.09 3.51
C THR A 200 -15.23 -7.59 4.76
N PRO A 201 -14.63 -6.72 5.57
CA PRO A 201 -14.06 -7.12 6.87
C PRO A 201 -15.01 -7.94 7.74
N ALA A 202 -16.30 -7.57 7.77
CA ALA A 202 -17.32 -8.29 8.54
C ALA A 202 -17.57 -9.72 8.03
N GLU A 203 -17.65 -9.90 6.70
CA GLU A 203 -17.82 -11.22 6.09
C GLU A 203 -16.61 -12.13 6.34
N LEU A 204 -15.40 -11.57 6.26
CA LEU A 204 -14.16 -12.32 6.53
C LEU A 204 -14.03 -12.69 8.01
N THR A 205 -14.42 -11.79 8.92
CA THR A 205 -14.44 -12.08 10.37
C THR A 205 -15.41 -13.19 10.72
N ALA A 206 -16.55 -13.26 10.03
CA ALA A 206 -17.54 -14.32 10.20
C ALA A 206 -17.21 -15.62 9.44
N SER A 207 -16.12 -15.67 8.67
CA SER A 207 -15.74 -16.82 7.86
C SER A 207 -15.39 -18.02 8.71
N THR A 208 -15.85 -19.18 8.27
CA THR A 208 -15.49 -20.50 8.84
C THR A 208 -14.30 -21.15 8.13
N ASP A 209 -13.79 -20.54 7.06
CA ASP A 209 -12.63 -21.06 6.33
C ASP A 209 -11.41 -21.12 7.25
N PRO A 210 -10.74 -22.28 7.36
CA PRO A 210 -9.62 -22.46 8.30
C PRO A 210 -8.45 -21.51 8.04
N TYR A 211 -8.12 -21.20 6.77
CA TYR A 211 -7.03 -20.29 6.44
C TYR A 211 -7.38 -18.84 6.82
N VAL A 212 -8.62 -18.42 6.52
CA VAL A 212 -9.10 -17.07 6.88
C VAL A 212 -9.05 -16.89 8.40
N ARG A 213 -9.54 -17.87 9.15
CA ARG A 213 -9.51 -17.84 10.62
C ARG A 213 -8.10 -17.83 11.18
N GLN A 214 -7.22 -18.67 10.64
CA GLN A 214 -5.82 -18.70 11.07
C GLN A 214 -5.16 -17.33 10.85
N PHE A 215 -5.32 -16.75 9.66
CA PHE A 215 -4.68 -15.51 9.29
C PHE A 215 -5.23 -14.31 10.09
N ILE A 216 -6.56 -14.18 10.18
CA ILE A 216 -7.20 -13.02 10.85
C ILE A 216 -6.92 -13.03 12.36
N ASN A 217 -6.91 -14.21 12.99
CA ASN A 217 -6.74 -14.33 14.43
C ASN A 217 -5.29 -14.62 14.85
N GLY A 218 -4.35 -14.71 13.90
CA GLY A 218 -2.94 -15.00 14.19
C GLY A 218 -2.74 -16.36 14.86
N LEU A 219 -3.56 -17.38 14.49
CA LEU A 219 -3.49 -18.67 15.15
C LEU A 219 -2.23 -19.44 14.73
N PRO A 220 -1.49 -20.04 15.68
CA PRO A 220 -0.28 -20.81 15.39
C PRO A 220 -0.59 -22.08 14.60
N ASP A 221 -1.76 -22.70 14.86
CA ASP A 221 -2.20 -23.93 14.22
C ASP A 221 -3.21 -23.65 13.10
N GLY A 222 -3.05 -24.32 11.95
CA GLY A 222 -3.93 -24.16 10.81
C GLY A 222 -3.31 -24.62 9.49
N PRO A 223 -3.94 -24.28 8.35
CA PRO A 223 -3.47 -24.68 7.02
C PRO A 223 -2.06 -24.18 6.66
N VAL A 224 -1.62 -23.06 7.27
CA VAL A 224 -0.23 -22.60 7.14
C VAL A 224 0.59 -23.32 8.20
N ALA A 225 1.36 -24.32 7.77
CA ALA A 225 2.16 -25.14 8.67
C ALA A 225 3.35 -24.32 9.23
N PHE A 226 3.66 -24.54 10.52
CA PHE A 226 4.86 -24.01 11.16
C PHE A 226 6.14 -24.67 10.61
N HIS A 227 6.09 -26.01 10.43
CA HIS A 227 7.25 -26.76 9.96
C HIS A 227 7.35 -26.75 8.43
N TYR A 228 8.56 -26.55 7.93
CA TYR A 228 8.87 -26.86 6.54
C TYR A 228 8.77 -28.39 6.35
N PRO A 229 8.18 -28.87 5.22
CA PRO A 229 8.03 -30.31 5.00
C PRO A 229 9.39 -31.03 5.08
N ALA A 230 9.46 -32.01 5.94
CA ALA A 230 10.63 -32.88 6.12
C ALA A 230 10.16 -34.30 6.45
N ALA A 231 11.02 -35.27 6.29
CA ALA A 231 10.83 -36.62 6.80
C ALA A 231 10.72 -36.58 8.34
N PRO A 232 10.09 -37.59 8.97
CA PRO A 232 10.07 -37.69 10.42
C PRO A 232 11.46 -37.60 11.02
N LEU A 233 11.64 -36.78 12.08
CA LEU A 233 12.93 -36.52 12.69
C LEU A 233 13.68 -37.83 13.13
N ALA A 234 12.92 -38.88 13.47
CA ALA A 234 13.47 -40.19 13.81
C ALA A 234 14.30 -40.83 12.68
N GLU A 235 13.95 -40.54 11.41
CA GLU A 235 14.71 -41.04 10.25
C GLU A 235 16.10 -40.40 10.16
N ASP A 236 16.23 -39.13 10.50
CA ASP A 236 17.50 -38.39 10.48
C ASP A 236 18.47 -38.90 11.58
N PHE A 237 17.93 -39.53 12.64
CA PHE A 237 18.72 -40.14 13.72
C PHE A 237 18.88 -41.66 13.58
N GLY A 238 18.55 -42.22 12.39
CA GLY A 238 18.71 -43.65 12.13
C GLY A 238 17.67 -44.54 12.82
N GLY A 239 16.58 -43.98 13.33
CA GLY A 239 15.42 -44.72 13.80
C GLY A 239 14.66 -45.30 12.63
N GLN A 240 14.38 -46.61 12.68
CA GLN A 240 13.40 -47.21 11.76
C GLN A 240 11.99 -46.76 12.18
N PRO A 241 11.05 -46.55 11.20
CA PRO A 241 9.69 -46.15 11.46
C PRO A 241 8.93 -47.12 12.37
#